data_2cfcff976b96a847894853e05f4d476b
#
_entry.id   2cfcff976b96a847894853e05f4d476b
#
_cell.length_a   1.000
_cell.length_b   1.000
_cell.length_c   1.000
_cell.angle_alpha   90.00
_cell.angle_beta   90.00
_cell.angle_gamma   90.00
#
_symmetry.space_group_name_H-M   'P 1'
#
loop_
_entity.id
_entity.type
_entity.pdbx_description
1 polymer ?
#
loop_
_entity_poly.entity_id
_entity_poly.type
_entity_poly.pdbx_seq_one_letter_code
_entity_poly.pdbx_strand_id
1 'polypeptide(L)'
;MLTPAYDLLNTSVHFPGEPTATGLDFFADGHFTSAYETLGFYSSADFIELGRTFGVAEDEVREQIALFAERRAAVERMLAESALSDEARARYLFRFHDRSKAIAQ
;
A
#
# COMPACT_ATOMS: atom_id res chain seq x y z
N MET A 1 13.57 14.39 -12.56
CA MET A 1 14.11 13.02 -12.45
C MET A 1 13.67 12.42 -11.12
N LEU A 2 13.19 11.20 -11.13
CA LEU A 2 12.89 10.47 -9.90
C LEU A 2 14.18 9.94 -9.26
N THR A 3 14.21 9.90 -7.93
CA THR A 3 15.30 9.25 -7.20
C THR A 3 15.25 7.73 -7.38
N PRO A 4 16.39 7.01 -7.27
CA PRO A 4 16.35 5.56 -7.14
C PRO A 4 15.50 5.11 -5.96
N ALA A 5 14.86 3.93 -6.07
CA ALA A 5 14.15 3.33 -4.96
C ALA A 5 15.15 2.87 -3.89
N TYR A 6 14.93 3.28 -2.63
CA TYR A 6 15.77 2.92 -1.48
C TYR A 6 14.90 2.86 -0.21
N ASP A 7 15.44 2.27 0.85
CA ASP A 7 14.74 2.08 2.14
C ASP A 7 13.36 1.41 2.00
N LEU A 8 13.26 0.40 1.13
CA LEU A 8 12.02 -0.33 0.88
C LEU A 8 11.78 -1.38 1.97
N LEU A 9 11.22 -0.92 3.10
CA LEU A 9 10.95 -1.74 4.28
C LEU A 9 9.45 -1.88 4.51
N ASN A 10 9.02 -3.03 5.02
CA ASN A 10 7.68 -3.18 5.54
C ASN A 10 7.64 -2.72 7.00
N THR A 11 7.31 -1.46 7.22
CA THR A 11 7.26 -0.85 8.54
C THR A 11 6.17 -1.45 9.42
N SER A 12 5.09 -1.96 8.85
CA SER A 12 3.96 -2.52 9.60
C SER A 12 4.30 -3.80 10.38
N VAL A 13 5.40 -4.46 10.06
CA VAL A 13 5.92 -5.59 10.86
C VAL A 13 6.39 -5.12 12.23
N HIS A 14 6.95 -3.89 12.30
CA HIS A 14 7.50 -3.28 13.51
C HIS A 14 6.52 -2.28 14.14
N PHE A 15 5.79 -1.54 13.30
CA PHE A 15 4.88 -0.45 13.70
C PHE A 15 3.48 -0.68 13.11
N PRO A 16 2.67 -1.57 13.70
CA PRO A 16 1.42 -2.04 13.10
C PRO A 16 0.33 -0.95 12.96
N GLY A 17 0.48 0.18 13.60
CA GLY A 17 -0.50 1.28 13.55
C GLY A 17 -0.33 2.24 12.36
N GLU A 18 0.73 2.13 11.58
CA GLU A 18 1.00 3.09 10.51
C GLU A 18 0.20 2.79 9.24
N PRO A 19 -0.51 3.80 8.67
CA PRO A 19 -1.32 3.62 7.47
C PRO A 19 -0.51 3.53 6.18
N THR A 20 0.66 4.18 6.14
CA THR A 20 1.57 4.19 4.98
C THR A 20 3.02 4.12 5.43
N ALA A 21 3.91 3.87 4.46
CA ALA A 21 5.36 3.92 4.67
C ALA A 21 5.92 5.36 4.72
N THR A 22 5.10 6.35 4.41
CA THR A 22 5.49 7.76 4.45
C THR A 22 5.01 8.43 5.74
N GLY A 23 5.78 9.37 6.25
CA GLY A 23 5.40 10.18 7.41
C GLY A 23 4.48 11.35 7.07
N LEU A 24 4.09 11.49 5.81
CA LEU A 24 3.23 12.57 5.31
C LEU A 24 1.94 12.00 4.72
N ASP A 25 0.86 12.77 4.86
CA ASP A 25 -0.40 12.48 4.22
C ASP A 25 -0.32 12.63 2.70
N PHE A 26 -1.23 11.98 1.95
CA PHE A 26 -1.26 12.07 0.49
C PHE A 26 -1.58 13.48 -0.01
N PHE A 27 -2.34 14.25 0.75
CA PHE A 27 -2.80 15.57 0.34
C PHE A 27 -2.27 16.65 1.28
N ALA A 28 -1.71 17.69 0.69
CA ALA A 28 -0.98 18.75 1.42
C ALA A 28 -1.85 19.60 2.36
N ASP A 29 -3.15 19.62 2.15
CA ASP A 29 -4.11 20.40 2.95
C ASP A 29 -4.71 19.61 4.13
N GLY A 30 -4.20 18.40 4.39
CA GLY A 30 -4.75 17.52 5.41
C GLY A 30 -6.12 16.93 5.05
N HIS A 31 -6.50 17.02 3.78
CA HIS A 31 -7.72 16.43 3.26
C HIS A 31 -7.65 14.90 3.29
N PHE A 32 -8.73 14.26 3.67
CA PHE A 32 -8.93 12.81 3.54
C PHE A 32 -10.17 12.53 2.71
N THR A 33 -10.12 11.48 1.90
CA THR A 33 -11.32 11.00 1.19
C THR A 33 -12.27 10.31 2.16
N SER A 34 -13.55 10.23 1.79
CA SER A 34 -14.55 9.48 2.56
C SER A 34 -14.17 7.99 2.70
N ALA A 35 -13.45 7.45 1.72
CA ALA A 35 -12.92 6.08 1.78
C ALA A 35 -11.89 5.95 2.91
N TYR A 36 -10.94 6.87 3.01
CA TYR A 36 -9.96 6.88 4.09
C TYR A 36 -10.61 7.06 5.47
N GLU A 37 -11.56 7.98 5.59
CA GLU A 37 -12.29 8.22 6.85
C GLU A 37 -13.05 6.97 7.33
N THR A 38 -13.54 6.16 6.40
CA THR A 38 -14.26 4.92 6.70
C THR A 38 -13.33 3.75 7.02
N LEU A 39 -12.25 3.61 6.26
CA LEU A 39 -11.35 2.44 6.31
C LEU A 39 -10.17 2.62 7.26
N GLY A 40 -9.75 3.87 7.53
CA GLY A 40 -8.56 4.19 8.30
C GLY A 40 -7.24 3.95 7.53
N PHE A 41 -7.31 3.73 6.21
CA PHE A 41 -6.16 3.56 5.32
C PHE A 41 -6.52 3.92 3.88
N TYR A 42 -5.50 4.14 3.06
CA TYR A 42 -5.70 4.56 1.67
C TYR A 42 -6.24 3.43 0.79
N SER A 43 -7.19 3.79 -0.08
CA SER A 43 -7.87 2.92 -1.04
C SER A 43 -7.49 3.26 -2.49
N SER A 44 -8.05 2.54 -3.46
CA SER A 44 -7.89 2.88 -4.87
C SER A 44 -8.33 4.31 -5.20
N ALA A 45 -9.40 4.78 -4.56
CA ALA A 45 -9.89 6.16 -4.76
C ALA A 45 -8.84 7.21 -4.38
N ASP A 46 -8.13 6.98 -3.28
CA ASP A 46 -7.06 7.88 -2.84
C ASP A 46 -5.88 7.91 -3.82
N PHE A 47 -5.46 6.74 -4.32
CA PHE A 47 -4.39 6.65 -5.30
C PHE A 47 -4.77 7.29 -6.64
N ILE A 48 -6.03 7.17 -7.07
CA ILE A 48 -6.53 7.83 -8.28
C ILE A 48 -6.51 9.35 -8.10
N GLU A 49 -6.97 9.85 -6.96
CA GLU A 49 -6.95 11.27 -6.66
C GLU A 49 -5.51 11.81 -6.60
N LEU A 50 -4.60 11.08 -5.95
CA LEU A 50 -3.18 11.42 -5.93
C LEU A 50 -2.59 11.43 -7.35
N GLY A 51 -2.91 10.43 -8.17
CA GLY A 51 -2.48 10.35 -9.56
C GLY A 51 -2.92 11.57 -10.37
N ARG A 52 -4.15 12.02 -10.20
CA ARG A 52 -4.66 13.24 -10.85
C ARG A 52 -3.83 14.47 -10.48
N THR A 53 -3.41 14.58 -9.23
CA THR A 53 -2.54 15.67 -8.76
C THR A 53 -1.21 15.72 -9.51
N PHE A 54 -0.68 14.57 -9.90
CA PHE A 54 0.55 14.45 -10.68
C PHE A 54 0.34 14.37 -12.20
N GLY A 55 -0.89 14.49 -12.69
CA GLY A 55 -1.21 14.38 -14.10
C GLY A 55 -1.18 12.96 -14.65
N VAL A 56 -1.30 11.95 -13.79
CA VAL A 56 -1.39 10.53 -14.17
C VAL A 56 -2.85 10.18 -14.45
N ALA A 57 -3.10 9.51 -15.58
CA ALA A 57 -4.44 9.09 -15.96
C ALA A 57 -4.98 8.01 -15.02
N GLU A 58 -6.28 8.01 -14.77
CA GLU A 58 -6.93 7.03 -13.90
C GLU A 58 -6.68 5.59 -14.33
N ASP A 59 -6.76 5.32 -15.65
CA ASP A 59 -6.53 3.97 -16.19
C ASP A 59 -5.11 3.47 -15.89
N GLU A 60 -4.12 4.36 -15.96
CA GLU A 60 -2.74 4.03 -15.62
C GLU A 60 -2.58 3.70 -14.13
N VAL A 61 -3.24 4.46 -13.25
CA VAL A 61 -3.25 4.16 -11.81
C VAL A 61 -3.89 2.80 -11.54
N ARG A 62 -5.03 2.51 -12.17
CA ARG A 62 -5.72 1.23 -12.04
C ARG A 62 -4.88 0.05 -12.54
N GLU A 63 -4.18 0.22 -13.66
CA GLU A 63 -3.27 -0.79 -14.18
C GLU A 63 -2.15 -1.10 -13.19
N GLN A 64 -1.54 -0.09 -12.59
CA GLN A 64 -0.50 -0.28 -11.57
C GLN A 64 -1.05 -1.00 -10.33
N ILE A 65 -2.25 -0.64 -9.87
CA ILE A 65 -2.90 -1.32 -8.73
C ILE A 65 -3.14 -2.80 -9.05
N ALA A 66 -3.60 -3.12 -10.26
CA ALA A 66 -3.84 -4.50 -10.69
C ALA A 66 -2.56 -5.35 -10.66
N LEU A 67 -1.42 -4.78 -11.06
CA LEU A 67 -0.12 -5.46 -10.98
C LEU A 67 0.24 -5.88 -9.55
N PHE A 68 -0.07 -5.09 -8.54
CA PHE A 68 0.13 -5.47 -7.14
C PHE A 68 -0.79 -6.61 -6.72
N ALA A 69 -2.05 -6.58 -7.12
CA ALA A 69 -3.00 -7.63 -6.79
C ALA A 69 -2.58 -9.01 -7.36
N GLU A 70 -2.01 -9.03 -8.55
CA GLU A 70 -1.49 -10.24 -9.20
C GLU A 70 -0.27 -10.86 -8.50
N ARG A 71 0.42 -10.10 -7.65
CA ARG A 71 1.62 -10.56 -6.95
C ARG A 71 1.36 -11.35 -5.67
N ARG A 72 0.11 -11.55 -5.30
CA ARG A 72 -0.27 -12.22 -4.04
C ARG A 72 0.44 -13.55 -3.83
N ALA A 73 0.37 -14.45 -4.81
CA ALA A 73 1.00 -15.77 -4.71
C ALA A 73 2.52 -15.70 -4.58
N ALA A 74 3.15 -14.73 -5.25
CA ALA A 74 4.59 -14.50 -5.14
C ALA A 74 4.97 -14.01 -3.73
N VAL A 75 4.19 -13.09 -3.16
CA VAL A 75 4.40 -12.58 -1.80
C VAL A 75 4.26 -13.70 -0.76
N GLU A 76 3.21 -14.51 -0.85
CA GLU A 76 2.98 -15.64 0.05
C GLU A 76 4.14 -16.64 0.02
N ARG A 77 4.63 -16.97 -1.17
CA ARG A 77 5.78 -17.86 -1.35
C ARG A 77 7.07 -17.25 -0.76
N MET A 78 7.37 -16.00 -1.07
CA MET A 78 8.55 -15.30 -0.55
C MET A 78 8.53 -15.22 0.98
N LEU A 79 7.37 -14.99 1.58
CA LEU A 79 7.22 -14.99 3.03
C LEU A 79 7.49 -16.36 3.63
N ALA A 80 6.98 -17.43 3.01
CA ALA A 80 7.21 -18.79 3.46
C ALA A 80 8.70 -19.17 3.44
N GLU A 81 9.45 -18.68 2.47
CA GLU A 81 10.88 -18.93 2.29
C GLU A 81 11.77 -17.93 3.06
N SER A 82 11.20 -16.89 3.66
CA SER A 82 11.95 -15.85 4.35
C SER A 82 12.51 -16.31 5.71
N ALA A 83 13.52 -15.56 6.20
CA ALA A 83 14.11 -15.76 7.52
C ALA A 83 13.28 -15.12 8.66
N LEU A 84 12.11 -14.55 8.36
CA LEU A 84 11.23 -13.96 9.36
C LEU A 84 10.69 -15.02 10.34
N SER A 85 10.44 -14.62 11.59
CA SER A 85 9.70 -15.44 12.54
C SER A 85 8.27 -15.72 12.04
N ASP A 86 7.65 -16.79 12.54
CA ASP A 86 6.26 -17.12 12.19
C ASP A 86 5.30 -15.99 12.53
N GLU A 87 5.51 -15.31 13.64
CA GLU A 87 4.73 -14.16 14.06
C GLU A 87 4.90 -12.97 13.10
N ALA A 88 6.13 -12.67 12.67
CA ALA A 88 6.40 -11.60 11.72
C ALA A 88 5.81 -11.90 10.33
N ARG A 89 5.89 -13.15 9.87
CA ARG A 89 5.25 -13.61 8.63
C ARG A 89 3.74 -13.42 8.68
N ALA A 90 3.11 -13.82 9.78
CA ALA A 90 1.67 -13.68 9.97
C ALA A 90 1.23 -12.22 9.95
N ARG A 91 1.96 -11.33 10.63
CA ARG A 91 1.71 -9.88 10.62
C ARG A 91 1.86 -9.27 9.23
N TYR A 92 2.91 -9.65 8.51
CA TYR A 92 3.14 -9.18 7.14
C TYR A 92 1.98 -9.61 6.23
N LEU A 93 1.64 -10.89 6.24
CA LEU A 93 0.61 -11.46 5.38
C LEU A 93 -0.76 -10.86 5.68
N PHE A 94 -1.10 -10.69 6.95
CA PHE A 94 -2.33 -10.01 7.36
C PHE A 94 -2.40 -8.60 6.79
N ARG A 95 -1.35 -7.81 6.94
CA ARG A 95 -1.30 -6.44 6.44
C ARG A 95 -1.33 -6.39 4.92
N PHE A 96 -0.62 -7.28 4.26
CA PHE A 96 -0.64 -7.38 2.81
C PHE A 96 -2.06 -7.67 2.27
N HIS A 97 -2.76 -8.63 2.86
CA HIS A 97 -4.14 -8.95 2.46
C HIS A 97 -5.11 -7.79 2.73
N ASP A 98 -4.98 -7.16 3.86
CA ASP A 98 -5.79 -6.01 4.28
C ASP A 98 -5.65 -4.84 3.28
N ARG A 99 -4.40 -4.48 2.95
CA ARG A 99 -4.13 -3.42 1.98
C ARG A 99 -4.52 -3.80 0.55
N SER A 100 -4.31 -5.05 0.15
CA SER A 100 -4.71 -5.54 -1.17
C SER A 100 -6.22 -5.46 -1.37
N LYS A 101 -7.01 -5.73 -0.35
CA LYS A 101 -8.47 -5.54 -0.39
C LYS A 101 -8.85 -4.07 -0.53
N ALA A 102 -8.17 -3.18 0.18
CA ALA A 102 -8.44 -1.75 0.12
C ALA A 102 -8.22 -1.17 -1.29
N ILE A 103 -7.12 -1.54 -1.93
CA ILE A 103 -6.79 -1.03 -3.27
C ILE A 103 -7.54 -1.76 -4.39
N ALA A 104 -8.13 -2.92 -4.15
CA ALA A 104 -8.94 -3.66 -5.12
C ALA A 104 -10.36 -3.09 -5.27
N GLN A 105 -10.78 -2.22 -4.39
CA GLN A 105 -12.08 -1.52 -4.45
C GLN A 105 -11.97 -0.28 -5.36
#